data_34e0c0383b666246b6f21351f3c836e7
#
_entry.id   34e0c0383b666246b6f21351f3c836e7
#
_cell.length_a   1.000
_cell.length_b   1.000
_cell.length_c   1.000
_cell.angle_alpha   90.00
_cell.angle_beta   90.00
_cell.angle_gamma   90.00
#
_symmetry.space_group_name_H-M   'P 1'
#
loop_
_entity.id
_entity.type
_entity.pdbx_description
1 polymer ?
#
loop_
_entity_poly.entity_id
_entity_poly.type
_entity_poly.pdbx_seq_one_letter_code
_entity_poly.pdbx_strand_id
1 'polypeptide(L)'
;MLINADLHLHSKYSMACSQKMELPVMAREAAKKGINLVATGDCIHPRWLCEIKEYAQDDETVAIDDTSFILTTEIEDKNRVHHLLLVPSISKAEELAEKVAGYGDLAVDGRPTLKLDGGQIAEIATDVGALIGPCHAFTPWTAMYAYHDSLESCYGDMTDNIAFLELGLSADSDYADRIEELQDLTFLSNSDAHSPWSNKLAREFNRLEVPDVSFEGVEKAILRKEGYGCALNVGFFPQEGKYNESACIKCYRHYPMEEAMNLDWNCRVCGGQIKKGVADRVNELAN
;
A
#
# COMPACT_ATOMS: atom_id res chain seq x y z
N MET A 1 -17.86 3.69 15.22
CA MET A 1 -18.49 4.28 14.01
C MET A 1 -17.93 3.63 12.76
N LEU A 2 -18.71 3.65 11.65
CA LEU A 2 -18.20 3.15 10.36
C LEU A 2 -17.67 4.32 9.53
N ILE A 3 -16.47 4.19 8.98
CA ILE A 3 -15.85 5.16 8.07
C ILE A 3 -15.38 4.47 6.79
N ASN A 4 -15.35 5.21 5.68
CA ASN A 4 -14.69 4.79 4.45
C ASN A 4 -13.31 5.44 4.40
N ALA A 5 -12.26 4.63 4.20
CA ALA A 5 -10.86 5.05 4.25
C ALA A 5 -10.08 4.54 3.03
N ASP A 6 -9.36 5.44 2.37
CA ASP A 6 -8.36 5.13 1.35
C ASP A 6 -6.98 5.48 1.90
N LEU A 7 -6.23 4.44 2.30
CA LEU A 7 -5.03 4.59 3.12
C LEU A 7 -3.71 4.56 2.31
N HIS A 8 -3.79 4.47 0.97
CA HIS A 8 -2.62 4.49 0.11
C HIS A 8 -2.83 5.35 -1.13
N LEU A 9 -2.18 6.50 -1.12
CA LEU A 9 -2.14 7.48 -2.19
C LEU A 9 -0.72 8.02 -2.34
N HIS A 10 -0.50 8.77 -3.42
CA HIS A 10 0.73 9.51 -3.66
C HIS A 10 0.46 11.02 -3.79
N SER A 11 1.46 11.82 -3.47
CA SER A 11 1.42 13.27 -3.68
C SER A 11 1.88 13.67 -5.08
N LYS A 12 1.79 14.96 -5.37
CA LYS A 12 2.35 15.54 -6.61
C LYS A 12 3.87 15.42 -6.74
N TYR A 13 4.55 15.00 -5.68
CA TYR A 13 6.00 14.81 -5.64
C TYR A 13 6.44 13.40 -6.02
N SER A 14 5.52 12.45 -6.09
CA SER A 14 5.81 11.10 -6.56
C SER A 14 5.86 11.02 -8.08
N MET A 15 6.75 10.17 -8.58
CA MET A 15 6.90 9.90 -10.01
C MET A 15 5.57 9.42 -10.62
N ALA A 16 5.29 9.88 -11.82
CA ALA A 16 4.07 9.58 -12.59
C ALA A 16 2.76 10.11 -11.94
N CYS A 17 2.85 10.93 -10.89
CA CYS A 17 1.69 11.54 -10.27
C CYS A 17 1.25 12.84 -10.94
N SER A 18 -0.05 13.08 -10.89
CA SER A 18 -0.65 14.34 -11.32
C SER A 18 -0.20 15.49 -10.41
N GLN A 19 0.14 16.63 -11.00
CA GLN A 19 0.39 17.88 -10.24
C GLN A 19 -0.84 18.38 -9.48
N LYS A 20 -2.00 17.74 -9.66
CA LYS A 20 -3.24 18.01 -8.90
C LYS A 20 -3.42 17.12 -7.68
N MET A 21 -2.44 16.25 -7.34
CA MET A 21 -2.41 15.51 -6.09
C MET A 21 -1.99 16.45 -4.95
N GLU A 22 -2.92 17.31 -4.58
CA GLU A 22 -2.83 18.30 -3.50
C GLU A 22 -3.95 18.07 -2.50
N LEU A 23 -3.71 18.27 -1.21
CA LEU A 23 -4.66 17.97 -0.13
C LEU A 23 -6.06 18.56 -0.36
N PRO A 24 -6.23 19.86 -0.75
CA PRO A 24 -7.58 20.39 -0.99
C PRO A 24 -8.31 19.75 -2.17
N VAL A 25 -7.56 19.30 -3.19
CA VAL A 25 -8.17 18.61 -4.34
C VAL A 25 -8.56 17.19 -3.93
N MET A 26 -7.69 16.49 -3.21
CA MET A 26 -7.97 15.15 -2.70
C MET A 26 -9.17 15.14 -1.77
N ALA A 27 -9.26 16.09 -0.81
CA ALA A 27 -10.40 16.23 0.08
C ALA A 27 -11.72 16.40 -0.68
N ARG A 28 -11.75 17.33 -1.63
CA ARG A 28 -12.95 17.58 -2.45
C ARG A 28 -13.39 16.36 -3.27
N GLU A 29 -12.43 15.63 -3.87
CA GLU A 29 -12.76 14.47 -4.69
C GLU A 29 -13.15 13.25 -3.81
N ALA A 30 -12.54 13.10 -2.63
CA ALA A 30 -12.90 12.10 -1.62
C ALA A 30 -14.32 12.30 -1.09
N ALA A 31 -14.68 13.55 -0.73
CA ALA A 31 -16.00 13.89 -0.23
C ALA A 31 -17.12 13.53 -1.22
N LYS A 32 -16.90 13.67 -2.55
CA LYS A 32 -17.86 13.25 -3.58
C LYS A 32 -18.18 11.75 -3.56
N LYS A 33 -17.29 10.96 -3.01
CA LYS A 33 -17.41 9.49 -2.92
C LYS A 33 -17.80 9.01 -1.51
N GLY A 34 -17.98 9.93 -0.57
CA GLY A 34 -18.26 9.60 0.83
C GLY A 34 -17.07 8.94 1.54
N ILE A 35 -15.84 9.30 1.15
CA ILE A 35 -14.63 8.88 1.86
C ILE A 35 -14.41 9.86 3.01
N ASN A 36 -14.25 9.32 4.20
CA ASN A 36 -14.12 10.10 5.45
C ASN A 36 -12.64 10.33 5.80
N LEU A 37 -11.79 9.35 5.49
CA LEU A 37 -10.37 9.37 5.81
C LEU A 37 -9.54 9.05 4.57
N VAL A 38 -8.55 9.89 4.29
CA VAL A 38 -7.67 9.77 3.13
C VAL A 38 -6.22 9.77 3.58
N ALA A 39 -5.39 8.95 2.97
CA ALA A 39 -3.93 9.03 3.16
C ALA A 39 -3.39 10.37 2.64
N THR A 40 -2.38 10.92 3.32
CA THR A 40 -1.60 12.03 2.72
C THR A 40 -0.72 11.54 1.59
N GLY A 41 -0.25 10.27 1.69
CA GLY A 41 0.88 9.78 0.92
C GLY A 41 2.16 10.55 1.23
N ASP A 42 3.30 9.97 0.92
CA ASP A 42 4.61 10.62 0.80
C ASP A 42 5.00 11.54 1.99
N CYS A 43 4.49 11.27 3.21
CA CYS A 43 4.61 12.19 4.36
C CYS A 43 6.06 12.46 4.81
N ILE A 44 7.03 11.66 4.38
CA ILE A 44 8.46 11.90 4.67
C ILE A 44 9.17 12.71 3.58
N HIS A 45 8.50 13.06 2.47
CA HIS A 45 9.08 13.96 1.47
C HIS A 45 9.13 15.40 2.01
N PRO A 46 10.31 16.08 2.05
CA PRO A 46 10.48 17.32 2.81
C PRO A 46 9.50 18.44 2.41
N ARG A 47 9.27 18.63 1.11
CA ARG A 47 8.34 19.66 0.63
C ARG A 47 6.88 19.31 0.91
N TRP A 48 6.54 18.03 0.77
CA TRP A 48 5.17 17.59 1.01
C TRP A 48 4.80 17.67 2.47
N LEU A 49 5.71 17.28 3.37
CA LEU A 49 5.50 17.43 4.81
C LEU A 49 5.29 18.89 5.21
N CYS A 50 6.03 19.83 4.59
CA CYS A 50 5.77 21.26 4.81
C CYS A 50 4.36 21.68 4.38
N GLU A 51 3.87 21.19 3.23
CA GLU A 51 2.50 21.48 2.76
C GLU A 51 1.45 20.81 3.66
N ILE A 52 1.67 19.57 4.13
CA ILE A 52 0.78 18.90 5.08
C ILE A 52 0.60 19.75 6.35
N LYS A 53 1.69 20.32 6.88
CA LYS A 53 1.67 21.17 8.08
C LYS A 53 0.80 22.43 7.93
N GLU A 54 0.62 22.93 6.72
CA GLU A 54 -0.26 24.09 6.48
C GLU A 54 -1.74 23.80 6.78
N TYR A 55 -2.14 22.52 6.75
CA TYR A 55 -3.51 22.05 7.01
C TYR A 55 -3.64 21.32 8.35
N ALA A 56 -2.55 21.21 9.12
CA ALA A 56 -2.56 20.58 10.41
C ALA A 56 -3.28 21.46 11.44
N GLN A 57 -4.14 20.86 12.25
CA GLN A 57 -4.81 21.50 13.38
C GLN A 57 -3.98 21.36 14.66
N ASP A 58 -3.26 20.24 14.76
CA ASP A 58 -2.30 19.89 15.82
C ASP A 58 -1.28 18.87 15.26
N ASP A 59 -0.51 18.20 16.11
CA ASP A 59 0.51 17.23 15.69
C ASP A 59 -0.08 15.96 15.04
N GLU A 60 -1.31 15.60 15.36
CA GLU A 60 -1.95 14.34 14.95
C GLU A 60 -3.06 14.54 13.90
N THR A 61 -3.67 15.73 13.88
CA THR A 61 -4.88 15.99 13.12
C THR A 61 -4.61 16.85 11.90
N VAL A 62 -4.83 16.28 10.72
CA VAL A 62 -4.84 16.99 9.44
C VAL A 62 -6.23 16.83 8.83
N ALA A 63 -6.94 17.94 8.57
CA ALA A 63 -8.28 17.90 7.99
C ALA A 63 -8.57 19.10 7.10
N ILE A 64 -9.37 18.87 6.06
CA ILE A 64 -9.89 19.89 5.15
C ILE A 64 -11.37 19.65 4.96
N ASP A 65 -12.20 20.62 5.33
CA ASP A 65 -13.67 20.49 5.38
C ASP A 65 -14.06 19.24 6.20
N ASP A 66 -14.84 18.34 5.62
CA ASP A 66 -15.32 17.11 6.28
C ASP A 66 -14.39 15.89 6.02
N THR A 67 -13.23 16.09 5.38
CA THR A 67 -12.28 15.02 5.06
C THR A 67 -11.07 15.07 5.99
N SER A 68 -10.84 14.00 6.75
CA SER A 68 -9.65 13.82 7.57
C SER A 68 -8.54 13.14 6.76
N PHE A 69 -7.29 13.42 7.15
CA PHE A 69 -6.12 12.80 6.54
C PHE A 69 -5.31 12.03 7.59
N ILE A 70 -4.80 10.89 7.19
CA ILE A 70 -3.81 10.11 7.96
C ILE A 70 -2.45 10.20 7.25
N LEU A 71 -1.39 10.37 8.04
CA LEU A 71 -0.03 10.44 7.50
C LEU A 71 0.41 9.06 7.03
N THR A 72 0.77 8.95 5.77
CA THR A 72 1.30 7.70 5.19
C THR A 72 2.49 7.96 4.29
N THR A 73 3.31 6.96 4.10
CA THR A 73 4.37 6.95 3.11
C THR A 73 4.59 5.56 2.57
N GLU A 74 4.87 5.45 1.27
CA GLU A 74 5.37 4.24 0.65
C GLU A 74 6.90 4.33 0.55
N ILE A 75 7.60 3.24 0.86
CA ILE A 75 9.06 3.13 0.78
C ILE A 75 9.40 1.92 -0.09
N GLU A 76 10.25 2.11 -1.11
CA GLU A 76 10.86 1.00 -1.84
C GLU A 76 12.15 0.57 -1.13
N ASP A 77 12.27 -0.71 -0.82
CA ASP A 77 13.48 -1.30 -0.22
C ASP A 77 14.57 -1.58 -1.28
N LYS A 78 15.77 -1.98 -0.82
CA LYS A 78 16.90 -2.33 -1.71
C LYS A 78 16.62 -3.53 -2.63
N ASN A 79 15.59 -4.33 -2.34
CA ASN A 79 15.17 -5.50 -3.10
C ASN A 79 13.98 -5.19 -4.01
N ARG A 80 13.54 -3.91 -4.08
CA ARG A 80 12.41 -3.43 -4.88
C ARG A 80 11.04 -3.83 -4.33
N VAL A 81 10.95 -4.20 -3.07
CA VAL A 81 9.66 -4.38 -2.39
C VAL A 81 9.17 -3.04 -1.86
N HIS A 82 7.89 -2.77 -2.02
CA HIS A 82 7.23 -1.58 -1.50
C HIS A 82 6.57 -1.87 -0.16
N HIS A 83 6.77 -0.95 0.79
CA HIS A 83 6.22 -1.02 2.14
C HIS A 83 5.39 0.23 2.42
N LEU A 84 4.15 0.05 2.87
CA LEU A 84 3.27 1.13 3.31
C LEU A 84 3.43 1.33 4.82
N LEU A 85 3.68 2.56 5.21
CA LEU A 85 3.74 2.98 6.61
C LEU A 85 2.60 3.95 6.90
N LEU A 86 1.87 3.70 7.99
CA LEU A 86 0.90 4.64 8.56
C LEU A 86 1.56 5.27 9.78
N VAL A 87 1.68 6.58 9.80
CA VAL A 87 2.50 7.33 10.77
C VAL A 87 1.60 8.08 11.73
N PRO A 88 1.84 8.00 13.08
CA PRO A 88 0.92 8.53 14.09
C PRO A 88 0.73 10.03 14.05
N SER A 89 1.82 10.78 13.80
CA SER A 89 1.79 12.24 13.90
C SER A 89 2.86 12.90 13.01
N ILE A 90 2.77 14.21 12.89
CA ILE A 90 3.73 15.03 12.13
C ILE A 90 5.14 14.92 12.74
N SER A 91 5.26 15.00 14.06
CA SER A 91 6.55 14.83 14.74
C SER A 91 7.14 13.44 14.51
N LYS A 92 6.31 12.41 14.42
CA LYS A 92 6.75 11.04 14.09
C LYS A 92 7.13 10.88 12.63
N ALA A 93 6.49 11.60 11.71
CA ALA A 93 6.92 11.65 10.31
C ALA A 93 8.28 12.34 10.15
N GLU A 94 8.55 13.41 10.94
CA GLU A 94 9.86 14.05 11.00
C GLU A 94 10.93 13.10 11.56
N GLU A 95 10.64 12.42 12.67
CA GLU A 95 11.55 11.44 13.28
C GLU A 95 11.85 10.28 12.29
N LEU A 96 10.83 9.77 11.60
CA LEU A 96 11.00 8.74 10.57
C LEU A 96 11.90 9.24 9.44
N ALA A 97 11.65 10.45 8.93
CA ALA A 97 12.46 11.04 7.87
C ALA A 97 13.94 11.21 8.31
N GLU A 98 14.20 11.65 9.53
CA GLU A 98 15.55 11.75 10.09
C GLU A 98 16.25 10.38 10.18
N LYS A 99 15.55 9.34 10.67
CA LYS A 99 16.09 7.98 10.79
C LYS A 99 16.47 7.38 9.44
N VAL A 100 15.70 7.65 8.39
CA VAL A 100 15.91 7.04 7.05
C VAL A 100 16.74 7.90 6.10
N ALA A 101 17.01 9.19 6.40
CA ALA A 101 17.72 10.12 5.53
C ALA A 101 19.13 9.67 5.12
N GLY A 102 19.81 8.86 5.96
CA GLY A 102 21.13 8.29 5.65
C GLY A 102 21.11 7.18 4.59
N TYR A 103 19.94 6.65 4.24
CA TYR A 103 19.79 5.46 3.39
C TYR A 103 19.24 5.76 2.00
N GLY A 104 18.76 6.98 1.74
CA GLY A 104 18.24 7.41 0.45
C GLY A 104 17.98 8.91 0.41
N ASP A 105 17.69 9.44 -0.78
CA ASP A 105 17.33 10.85 -0.95
C ASP A 105 15.81 11.00 -0.93
N LEU A 106 15.28 11.56 0.13
CA LEU A 106 13.85 11.75 0.36
C LEU A 106 13.23 12.89 -0.48
N ALA A 107 14.06 13.72 -1.13
CA ALA A 107 13.58 14.87 -1.89
C ALA A 107 13.44 14.60 -3.40
N VAL A 108 13.91 13.44 -3.87
CA VAL A 108 13.89 13.08 -5.31
C VAL A 108 12.53 12.56 -5.75
N ASP A 109 11.86 11.78 -4.89
CA ASP A 109 10.57 11.15 -5.18
C ASP A 109 9.76 11.05 -3.88
N GLY A 110 8.44 11.20 -3.96
CA GLY A 110 7.53 11.00 -2.82
C GLY A 110 7.65 9.60 -2.23
N ARG A 111 7.91 8.60 -3.08
CA ARG A 111 8.25 7.24 -2.72
C ARG A 111 9.75 7.02 -2.82
N PRO A 112 10.52 7.20 -1.74
CA PRO A 112 11.97 7.05 -1.78
C PRO A 112 12.38 5.57 -1.91
N THR A 113 13.44 5.32 -2.66
CA THR A 113 14.16 4.03 -2.64
C THR A 113 15.26 4.10 -1.58
N LEU A 114 15.21 3.19 -0.60
CA LEU A 114 16.16 3.16 0.51
C LEU A 114 17.11 1.96 0.39
N LYS A 115 18.36 2.15 0.85
CA LYS A 115 19.37 1.07 0.94
C LYS A 115 19.19 0.21 2.20
N LEU A 116 17.93 -0.09 2.52
CA LEU A 116 17.49 -0.93 3.64
C LEU A 116 16.73 -2.12 3.07
N ASP A 117 16.66 -3.24 3.81
CA ASP A 117 15.71 -4.33 3.52
C ASP A 117 14.41 -4.15 4.30
N GLY A 118 13.42 -5.03 4.00
CA GLY A 118 12.12 -4.96 4.64
C GLY A 118 12.17 -5.05 6.15
N GLY A 119 13.02 -5.93 6.72
CA GLY A 119 13.20 -6.06 8.17
C GLY A 119 13.73 -4.78 8.82
N GLN A 120 14.74 -4.16 8.21
CA GLN A 120 15.31 -2.90 8.71
C GLN A 120 14.30 -1.74 8.63
N ILE A 121 13.48 -1.69 7.59
CA ILE A 121 12.40 -0.70 7.48
C ILE A 121 11.34 -0.96 8.55
N ALA A 122 10.97 -2.22 8.80
CA ALA A 122 10.00 -2.59 9.82
C ALA A 122 10.49 -2.25 11.23
N GLU A 123 11.78 -2.44 11.52
CA GLU A 123 12.40 -2.05 12.78
C GLU A 123 12.28 -0.53 13.00
N ILE A 124 12.67 0.27 12.01
CA ILE A 124 12.58 1.74 12.08
C ILE A 124 11.12 2.20 12.22
N ALA A 125 10.18 1.60 11.48
CA ALA A 125 8.76 1.91 11.56
C ALA A 125 8.21 1.63 12.97
N THR A 126 8.56 0.48 13.56
CA THR A 126 8.16 0.11 14.92
C THR A 126 8.73 1.09 15.96
N ASP A 127 10.00 1.48 15.82
CA ASP A 127 10.67 2.43 16.72
C ASP A 127 9.96 3.80 16.78
N VAL A 128 9.39 4.26 15.66
CA VAL A 128 8.64 5.53 15.63
C VAL A 128 7.15 5.35 15.96
N GLY A 129 6.70 4.12 16.17
CA GLY A 129 5.30 3.79 16.46
C GLY A 129 4.40 3.79 15.21
N ALA A 130 4.97 3.69 14.02
CA ALA A 130 4.22 3.56 12.78
C ALA A 130 3.74 2.11 12.57
N LEU A 131 2.57 1.93 11.96
CA LEU A 131 2.14 0.64 11.45
C LEU A 131 2.79 0.40 10.08
N ILE A 132 3.22 -0.82 9.82
CA ILE A 132 3.83 -1.20 8.55
C ILE A 132 3.16 -2.45 7.98
N GLY A 133 3.07 -2.50 6.65
CA GLY A 133 2.69 -3.69 5.89
C GLY A 133 3.17 -3.61 4.44
N PRO A 134 3.24 -4.74 3.71
CA PRO A 134 3.62 -4.73 2.31
C PRO A 134 2.54 -4.05 1.46
N CYS A 135 2.97 -3.17 0.54
CA CYS A 135 2.09 -2.55 -0.46
C CYS A 135 1.71 -3.57 -1.53
N HIS A 136 0.43 -3.50 -2.02
CA HIS A 136 -0.04 -4.28 -3.17
C HIS A 136 0.67 -5.64 -3.32
N ALA A 137 0.63 -6.45 -2.24
CA ALA A 137 1.53 -7.57 -1.94
C ALA A 137 1.65 -8.63 -3.05
N PHE A 138 0.66 -8.70 -3.95
CA PHE A 138 0.58 -9.70 -5.02
C PHE A 138 0.91 -9.16 -6.43
N THR A 139 1.09 -7.85 -6.60
CA THR A 139 1.41 -7.28 -7.91
C THR A 139 2.72 -7.89 -8.45
N PRO A 140 2.81 -8.29 -9.74
CA PRO A 140 3.98 -9.00 -10.26
C PRO A 140 5.29 -8.21 -10.26
N TRP A 141 5.28 -6.94 -9.90
CA TRP A 141 6.45 -6.06 -9.76
C TRP A 141 6.35 -5.28 -8.46
N THR A 142 7.48 -5.04 -7.82
CA THR A 142 7.60 -4.19 -6.61
C THR A 142 6.77 -4.64 -5.41
N ALA A 143 6.21 -5.83 -5.47
CA ALA A 143 5.42 -6.43 -4.41
C ALA A 143 6.21 -7.50 -3.66
N MET A 144 5.85 -7.73 -2.41
CA MET A 144 6.53 -8.70 -1.56
C MET A 144 6.52 -10.09 -2.21
N TYR A 145 5.36 -10.60 -2.59
CA TYR A 145 5.25 -11.94 -3.18
C TYR A 145 5.76 -12.07 -4.63
N ALA A 146 6.22 -10.98 -5.24
CA ALA A 146 6.97 -11.07 -6.49
C ALA A 146 8.43 -11.52 -6.29
N TYR A 147 8.98 -11.36 -5.07
CA TYR A 147 10.39 -11.61 -4.74
C TYR A 147 10.60 -12.52 -3.54
N HIS A 148 9.60 -12.69 -2.69
CA HIS A 148 9.64 -13.47 -1.45
C HIS A 148 8.52 -14.51 -1.44
N ASP A 149 8.76 -15.63 -0.75
CA ASP A 149 7.78 -16.71 -0.62
C ASP A 149 7.01 -16.66 0.71
N SER A 150 7.43 -15.80 1.63
CA SER A 150 6.78 -15.62 2.94
C SER A 150 7.07 -14.25 3.53
N LEU A 151 6.29 -13.84 4.53
CA LEU A 151 6.55 -12.66 5.35
C LEU A 151 7.93 -12.76 6.03
N GLU A 152 8.27 -13.92 6.60
CA GLU A 152 9.56 -14.16 7.24
C GLU A 152 10.73 -13.94 6.28
N SER A 153 10.61 -14.37 5.03
CA SER A 153 11.68 -14.18 4.03
C SER A 153 11.91 -12.70 3.66
N CYS A 154 10.91 -11.84 3.86
CA CYS A 154 11.00 -10.40 3.61
C CYS A 154 11.41 -9.61 4.86
N TYR A 155 10.82 -9.95 6.01
CA TYR A 155 10.92 -9.14 7.24
C TYR A 155 11.78 -9.77 8.34
N GLY A 156 12.15 -11.07 8.23
CA GLY A 156 12.95 -11.78 9.21
C GLY A 156 12.32 -11.72 10.61
N ASP A 157 13.12 -11.36 11.60
CA ASP A 157 12.69 -11.24 13.01
C ASP A 157 11.59 -10.19 13.25
N MET A 158 11.33 -9.32 12.25
CA MET A 158 10.28 -8.29 12.34
C MET A 158 8.92 -8.75 11.80
N THR A 159 8.76 -10.02 11.43
CA THR A 159 7.52 -10.57 10.87
C THR A 159 6.30 -10.32 11.77
N ASP A 160 6.45 -10.50 13.08
CA ASP A 160 5.38 -10.30 14.06
C ASP A 160 4.96 -8.82 14.22
N ASN A 161 5.75 -7.89 13.69
CA ASN A 161 5.46 -6.45 13.70
C ASN A 161 4.70 -5.97 12.46
N ILE A 162 4.46 -6.85 11.48
CA ILE A 162 3.68 -6.52 10.30
C ILE A 162 2.20 -6.43 10.69
N ALA A 163 1.63 -5.23 10.56
CA ALA A 163 0.30 -4.91 11.08
C ALA A 163 -0.84 -5.29 10.12
N PHE A 164 -0.58 -5.27 8.81
CA PHE A 164 -1.57 -5.51 7.76
C PHE A 164 -0.89 -6.00 6.47
N LEU A 165 -1.73 -6.46 5.55
CA LEU A 165 -1.32 -6.73 4.17
C LEU A 165 -2.20 -5.93 3.21
N GLU A 166 -1.60 -5.15 2.30
CA GLU A 166 -2.36 -4.51 1.25
C GLU A 166 -2.52 -5.44 0.05
N LEU A 167 -3.78 -5.66 -0.34
CA LEU A 167 -4.15 -6.56 -1.44
C LEU A 167 -3.70 -6.01 -2.80
N GLY A 168 -3.85 -4.69 -2.99
CA GLY A 168 -3.66 -4.03 -4.28
C GLY A 168 -4.76 -4.36 -5.28
N LEU A 169 -4.68 -3.77 -6.47
CA LEU A 169 -5.70 -3.89 -7.52
C LEU A 169 -5.78 -5.26 -8.21
N SER A 170 -4.92 -6.19 -7.85
CA SER A 170 -4.79 -7.49 -8.54
C SER A 170 -5.17 -8.68 -7.67
N ALA A 171 -5.54 -8.44 -6.41
CA ALA A 171 -5.96 -9.47 -5.46
C ALA A 171 -7.13 -8.98 -4.61
N ASP A 172 -7.87 -9.90 -4.05
CA ASP A 172 -8.93 -9.67 -3.06
C ASP A 172 -8.68 -10.49 -1.79
N SER A 173 -9.57 -10.35 -0.82
CA SER A 173 -9.50 -11.11 0.42
C SER A 173 -9.61 -12.62 0.21
N ASP A 174 -10.37 -13.06 -0.81
CA ASP A 174 -10.52 -14.50 -1.11
C ASP A 174 -9.20 -15.11 -1.60
N TYR A 175 -8.36 -14.31 -2.29
CA TYR A 175 -7.01 -14.74 -2.69
C TYR A 175 -6.08 -14.80 -1.48
N ALA A 176 -6.05 -13.76 -0.66
CA ALA A 176 -5.13 -13.66 0.47
C ALA A 176 -5.47 -14.67 1.59
N ASP A 177 -6.74 -14.91 1.87
CA ASP A 177 -7.22 -15.84 2.91
C ASP A 177 -6.82 -17.31 2.67
N ARG A 178 -6.40 -17.64 1.46
CA ARG A 178 -5.89 -18.97 1.11
C ARG A 178 -4.45 -19.22 1.60
N ILE A 179 -3.74 -18.18 2.01
CA ILE A 179 -2.34 -18.24 2.45
C ILE A 179 -2.33 -18.23 3.98
N GLU A 180 -1.88 -19.34 4.58
CA GLU A 180 -1.98 -19.58 6.02
C GLU A 180 -1.34 -18.47 6.87
N GLU A 181 -0.16 -18.00 6.49
CA GLU A 181 0.56 -16.96 7.24
C GLU A 181 -0.16 -15.59 7.29
N LEU A 182 -1.16 -15.37 6.42
CA LEU A 182 -1.88 -14.09 6.32
C LEU A 182 -3.18 -14.05 7.12
N GLN A 183 -3.68 -15.16 7.64
CA GLN A 183 -5.01 -15.25 8.27
C GLN A 183 -5.16 -14.37 9.52
N ASP A 184 -4.04 -14.11 10.20
CA ASP A 184 -4.02 -13.23 11.38
C ASP A 184 -3.85 -11.74 11.03
N LEU A 185 -3.58 -11.40 9.76
CA LEU A 185 -3.43 -10.02 9.31
C LEU A 185 -4.75 -9.42 8.85
N THR A 186 -4.87 -8.10 9.03
CA THR A 186 -5.94 -7.34 8.41
C THR A 186 -5.59 -7.04 6.95
N PHE A 187 -6.51 -7.37 6.04
CA PHE A 187 -6.37 -7.05 4.63
C PHE A 187 -6.89 -5.65 4.34
N LEU A 188 -6.11 -4.86 3.60
CA LEU A 188 -6.46 -3.53 3.16
C LEU A 188 -6.56 -3.47 1.64
N SER A 189 -7.62 -2.82 1.14
CA SER A 189 -7.77 -2.43 -0.26
C SER A 189 -7.64 -0.92 -0.36
N ASN A 190 -6.68 -0.43 -1.12
CA ASN A 190 -6.46 0.99 -1.30
C ASN A 190 -6.32 1.32 -2.78
N SER A 191 -6.47 2.57 -3.13
CA SER A 191 -6.51 2.96 -4.54
C SER A 191 -5.15 3.03 -5.22
N ASP A 192 -4.07 3.22 -4.46
CA ASP A 192 -2.73 3.55 -4.99
C ASP A 192 -2.84 4.68 -6.04
N ALA A 193 -3.56 5.75 -5.65
CA ALA A 193 -3.93 6.79 -6.60
C ALA A 193 -2.78 7.75 -6.87
N HIS A 194 -2.44 7.88 -8.16
CA HIS A 194 -1.49 8.86 -8.71
C HIS A 194 -2.20 10.07 -9.34
N SER A 195 -3.52 10.16 -9.16
CA SER A 195 -4.36 11.23 -9.69
C SER A 195 -5.60 11.38 -8.82
N PRO A 196 -6.06 12.62 -8.52
CA PRO A 196 -7.15 12.86 -7.59
C PRO A 196 -8.55 12.57 -8.17
N TRP A 197 -8.63 12.28 -9.47
CA TRP A 197 -9.91 12.14 -10.14
C TRP A 197 -10.64 10.86 -9.72
N SER A 198 -11.97 10.90 -9.81
CA SER A 198 -12.86 9.85 -9.30
C SER A 198 -12.64 8.45 -9.86
N ASN A 199 -11.98 8.31 -11.00
CA ASN A 199 -11.60 7.01 -11.56
C ASN A 199 -10.27 6.46 -11.00
N LYS A 200 -9.62 7.19 -10.09
CA LYS A 200 -8.36 6.81 -9.44
C LYS A 200 -8.48 6.87 -7.92
N LEU A 201 -8.63 8.08 -7.34
CA LEU A 201 -8.78 8.25 -5.90
C LEU A 201 -10.01 7.47 -5.40
N ALA A 202 -9.81 6.65 -4.39
CA ALA A 202 -10.81 5.77 -3.79
C ALA A 202 -11.56 4.92 -4.84
N ARG A 203 -10.87 4.43 -5.87
CA ARG A 203 -11.39 3.37 -6.75
C ARG A 203 -11.47 2.04 -6.01
N GLU A 204 -10.63 1.87 -5.00
CA GLU A 204 -10.68 0.87 -3.96
C GLU A 204 -10.51 1.57 -2.61
N PHE A 205 -11.14 1.06 -1.57
CA PHE A 205 -11.09 1.63 -0.22
C PHE A 205 -11.54 0.61 0.82
N ASN A 206 -11.32 0.94 2.09
CA ASN A 206 -11.73 0.12 3.22
C ASN A 206 -12.94 0.73 3.92
N ARG A 207 -13.85 -0.09 4.41
CA ARG A 207 -14.81 0.31 5.42
C ARG A 207 -14.35 -0.19 6.77
N LEU A 208 -13.93 0.74 7.61
CA LEU A 208 -13.39 0.45 8.93
C LEU A 208 -14.45 0.75 10.01
N GLU A 209 -14.54 -0.11 11.01
CA GLU A 209 -15.21 0.16 12.26
C GLU A 209 -14.19 0.69 13.26
N VAL A 210 -14.36 1.95 13.68
CA VAL A 210 -13.40 2.68 14.52
C VAL A 210 -14.11 3.39 15.66
N PRO A 211 -13.45 3.69 16.81
CA PRO A 211 -14.02 4.55 17.84
C PRO A 211 -14.19 6.00 17.37
N ASP A 212 -13.18 6.52 16.67
CA ASP A 212 -13.12 7.87 16.13
C ASP A 212 -12.23 7.92 14.88
N VAL A 213 -12.16 9.08 14.22
CA VAL A 213 -11.34 9.29 13.00
C VAL A 213 -9.96 9.83 13.39
N SER A 214 -9.16 8.98 14.01
CA SER A 214 -7.77 9.26 14.43
C SER A 214 -6.83 8.14 14.00
N PHE A 215 -5.53 8.35 14.14
CA PHE A 215 -4.53 7.29 13.95
C PHE A 215 -4.80 6.13 14.94
N GLU A 216 -5.03 6.42 16.22
CA GLU A 216 -5.32 5.39 17.23
C GLU A 216 -6.58 4.59 16.87
N GLY A 217 -7.63 5.26 16.38
CA GLY A 217 -8.84 4.59 15.92
C GLY A 217 -8.58 3.64 14.75
N VAL A 218 -7.78 4.06 13.78
CA VAL A 218 -7.35 3.23 12.64
C VAL A 218 -6.45 2.09 13.10
N GLU A 219 -5.51 2.35 14.00
CA GLU A 219 -4.65 1.32 14.61
C GLU A 219 -5.49 0.23 15.28
N LYS A 220 -6.48 0.60 16.09
CA LYS A 220 -7.39 -0.37 16.74
C LYS A 220 -8.12 -1.24 15.71
N ALA A 221 -8.56 -0.65 14.61
CA ALA A 221 -9.24 -1.38 13.56
C ALA A 221 -8.28 -2.32 12.79
N ILE A 222 -7.07 -1.87 12.45
CA ILE A 222 -6.08 -2.68 11.77
C ILE A 222 -5.62 -3.84 12.65
N LEU A 223 -5.34 -3.57 13.93
CA LEU A 223 -4.88 -4.60 14.88
C LEU A 223 -6.04 -5.39 15.52
N ARG A 224 -7.28 -5.20 15.06
CA ARG A 224 -8.50 -5.89 15.54
C ARG A 224 -8.68 -5.80 17.06
N LYS A 225 -8.28 -4.65 17.66
CA LYS A 225 -8.38 -4.40 19.10
C LYS A 225 -9.79 -3.96 19.51
N GLU A 226 -10.21 -4.33 20.70
CA GLU A 226 -11.45 -3.84 21.33
C GLU A 226 -12.73 -4.07 20.50
N GLY A 227 -12.72 -5.02 19.56
CA GLY A 227 -13.86 -5.33 18.69
C GLY A 227 -13.98 -4.44 17.45
N TYR A 228 -13.03 -3.53 17.22
CA TYR A 228 -12.92 -2.76 16.00
C TYR A 228 -12.26 -3.58 14.88
N GLY A 229 -12.43 -3.19 13.62
CA GLY A 229 -11.88 -3.97 12.51
C GLY A 229 -12.19 -3.39 11.13
N CYS A 230 -11.66 -4.05 10.11
CA CYS A 230 -12.03 -3.82 8.73
C CYS A 230 -13.33 -4.58 8.41
N ALA A 231 -14.42 -3.85 8.26
CA ALA A 231 -15.73 -4.45 8.00
C ALA A 231 -15.89 -4.88 6.54
N LEU A 232 -15.28 -4.17 5.59
CA LEU A 232 -15.31 -4.48 4.16
C LEU A 232 -14.06 -3.96 3.46
N ASN A 233 -13.53 -4.76 2.54
CA ASN A 233 -12.67 -4.31 1.46
C ASN A 233 -13.54 -4.03 0.23
N VAL A 234 -13.47 -2.83 -0.31
CA VAL A 234 -14.25 -2.40 -1.47
C VAL A 234 -13.31 -2.21 -2.64
N GLY A 235 -13.44 -3.04 -3.67
CA GLY A 235 -12.55 -3.03 -4.81
C GLY A 235 -13.10 -3.79 -6.01
N PHE A 236 -12.27 -3.93 -7.03
CA PHE A 236 -12.59 -4.70 -8.23
C PHE A 236 -12.29 -6.18 -8.05
N PHE A 237 -12.98 -7.02 -8.81
CA PHE A 237 -12.63 -8.43 -8.85
C PHE A 237 -11.26 -8.63 -9.51
N PRO A 238 -10.35 -9.43 -8.95
CA PRO A 238 -9.01 -9.65 -9.49
C PRO A 238 -9.01 -10.14 -10.95
N GLN A 239 -10.05 -10.88 -11.35
CA GLN A 239 -10.24 -11.41 -12.71
C GLN A 239 -10.38 -10.31 -13.76
N GLU A 240 -10.82 -9.10 -13.37
CA GLU A 240 -10.86 -7.91 -14.25
C GLU A 240 -9.46 -7.30 -14.42
N GLY A 241 -8.50 -7.70 -13.58
CA GLY A 241 -7.15 -7.15 -13.54
C GLY A 241 -6.25 -7.71 -14.64
N LYS A 242 -5.50 -6.83 -15.27
CA LYS A 242 -4.52 -7.14 -16.33
C LYS A 242 -3.50 -8.23 -15.91
N TYR A 243 -3.24 -8.37 -14.61
CA TYR A 243 -2.19 -9.23 -14.07
C TYR A 243 -2.72 -10.47 -13.37
N ASN A 244 -4.01 -10.76 -13.48
CA ASN A 244 -4.64 -11.92 -12.83
C ASN A 244 -4.06 -13.24 -13.34
N GLU A 245 -3.97 -13.41 -14.66
CA GLU A 245 -3.44 -14.61 -15.30
C GLU A 245 -2.01 -14.40 -15.82
N SER A 246 -1.24 -15.48 -15.92
CA SER A 246 0.09 -15.44 -16.52
C SER A 246 0.01 -15.06 -17.99
N ALA A 247 0.76 -14.03 -18.39
CA ALA A 247 0.70 -13.49 -19.75
C ALA A 247 2.04 -12.95 -20.25
N CYS A 248 2.22 -12.96 -21.56
CA CYS A 248 3.36 -12.33 -22.20
C CYS A 248 3.28 -10.80 -22.07
N ILE A 249 4.32 -10.16 -21.54
CA ILE A 249 4.38 -8.70 -21.36
C ILE A 249 4.42 -7.92 -22.68
N LYS A 250 4.75 -8.57 -23.81
CA LYS A 250 4.89 -7.94 -25.12
C LYS A 250 3.66 -8.08 -26.01
N CYS A 251 3.08 -9.29 -26.11
CA CYS A 251 1.93 -9.55 -26.99
C CYS A 251 0.63 -9.88 -26.22
N TYR A 252 0.68 -9.85 -24.89
CA TYR A 252 -0.46 -10.07 -23.98
C TYR A 252 -1.15 -11.43 -24.12
N ARG A 253 -0.49 -12.42 -24.76
CA ARG A 253 -1.03 -13.77 -24.83
C ARG A 253 -0.97 -14.42 -23.44
N HIS A 254 -2.07 -14.99 -23.02
CA HIS A 254 -2.19 -15.73 -21.77
C HIS A 254 -1.64 -17.16 -21.93
N TYR A 255 -1.10 -17.68 -20.83
CA TYR A 255 -0.52 -19.00 -20.74
C TYR A 255 -0.92 -19.67 -19.43
N PRO A 256 -1.44 -20.92 -19.48
CA PRO A 256 -1.50 -21.74 -18.26
C PRO A 256 -0.12 -21.87 -17.63
N MET A 257 -0.06 -21.95 -16.31
CA MET A 257 1.18 -22.04 -15.53
C MET A 257 2.12 -23.12 -16.04
N GLU A 258 1.60 -24.35 -16.26
CA GLU A 258 2.37 -25.49 -16.78
C GLU A 258 2.97 -25.21 -18.15
N GLU A 259 2.22 -24.58 -19.05
CA GLU A 259 2.72 -24.22 -20.39
C GLU A 259 3.82 -23.14 -20.28
N ALA A 260 3.64 -22.13 -19.43
CA ALA A 260 4.63 -21.07 -19.19
C ALA A 260 5.94 -21.65 -18.65
N MET A 261 5.88 -22.57 -17.69
CA MET A 261 7.05 -23.28 -17.16
C MET A 261 7.77 -24.11 -18.22
N ASN A 262 7.03 -24.89 -19.04
CA ASN A 262 7.62 -25.67 -20.12
C ASN A 262 8.26 -24.82 -21.22
N LEU A 263 7.92 -23.55 -21.31
CA LEU A 263 8.51 -22.57 -22.23
C LEU A 263 9.62 -21.71 -21.57
N ASP A 264 10.09 -22.09 -20.38
CA ASP A 264 11.06 -21.31 -19.60
C ASP A 264 10.65 -19.82 -19.52
N TRP A 265 9.36 -19.57 -19.35
CA TRP A 265 8.74 -18.24 -19.30
C TRP A 265 8.99 -17.37 -20.54
N ASN A 266 9.21 -17.98 -21.70
CA ASN A 266 9.38 -17.29 -22.97
C ASN A 266 8.19 -17.53 -23.91
N CYS A 267 7.59 -16.45 -24.40
CA CYS A 267 6.43 -16.52 -25.28
C CYS A 267 6.75 -17.18 -26.63
N ARG A 268 6.09 -18.27 -26.95
CA ARG A 268 6.29 -19.00 -28.24
C ARG A 268 5.87 -18.20 -29.48
N VAL A 269 5.10 -17.08 -29.30
CA VAL A 269 4.59 -16.28 -30.42
C VAL A 269 5.55 -15.13 -30.78
N CYS A 270 6.08 -14.45 -29.77
CA CYS A 270 6.90 -13.24 -30.02
C CYS A 270 8.25 -13.24 -29.30
N GLY A 271 8.60 -14.30 -28.58
CA GLY A 271 9.83 -14.41 -27.80
C GLY A 271 9.92 -13.45 -26.59
N GLY A 272 8.81 -12.76 -26.28
CA GLY A 272 8.76 -11.89 -25.09
C GLY A 272 8.64 -12.70 -23.81
N GLN A 273 9.03 -12.11 -22.66
CA GLN A 273 8.88 -12.74 -21.36
C GLN A 273 7.41 -12.97 -21.02
N ILE A 274 7.10 -14.13 -20.45
CA ILE A 274 5.83 -14.41 -19.80
C ILE A 274 5.98 -14.00 -18.34
N LYS A 275 5.08 -13.16 -17.83
CA LYS A 275 5.02 -12.77 -16.42
C LYS A 275 4.01 -13.64 -15.70
N LYS A 276 4.39 -14.20 -14.56
CA LYS A 276 3.49 -15.00 -13.72
C LYS A 276 2.32 -14.13 -13.26
N GLY A 277 1.11 -14.67 -13.37
CA GLY A 277 -0.11 -14.03 -12.92
C GLY A 277 -0.32 -14.14 -11.42
N VAL A 278 -1.12 -13.24 -10.88
CA VAL A 278 -1.42 -13.21 -9.44
C VAL A 278 -2.14 -14.47 -8.98
N ALA A 279 -3.13 -14.95 -9.74
CA ALA A 279 -3.84 -16.19 -9.43
C ALA A 279 -2.90 -17.41 -9.37
N ASP A 280 -1.95 -17.51 -10.32
CA ASP A 280 -0.95 -18.58 -10.32
C ASP A 280 -0.01 -18.48 -9.11
N ARG A 281 0.42 -17.23 -8.75
CA ARG A 281 1.26 -17.00 -7.58
C ARG A 281 0.55 -17.34 -6.27
N VAL A 282 -0.69 -16.92 -6.11
CA VAL A 282 -1.52 -17.29 -4.95
C VAL A 282 -1.67 -18.81 -4.82
N ASN A 283 -1.87 -19.50 -5.95
CA ASN A 283 -1.94 -20.97 -5.95
C ASN A 283 -0.65 -21.64 -5.47
N GLU A 284 0.51 -21.07 -5.80
CA GLU A 284 1.81 -21.57 -5.29
C GLU A 284 1.98 -21.33 -3.78
N LEU A 285 1.57 -20.15 -3.29
CA LEU A 285 1.73 -19.76 -1.89
C LEU A 285 0.72 -20.47 -0.96
N ALA A 286 -0.44 -20.85 -1.49
CA ALA A 286 -1.51 -21.54 -0.74
C ALA A 286 -1.26 -23.05 -0.54
N ASN A 287 -0.17 -23.60 -1.06
CA ASN A 287 0.23 -24.99 -0.89
C ASN A 287 1.45 -25.09 0.03
#